data_ecdbb81818ee9cc7d08f815e21841cc3
#
_entry.id   ecdbb81818ee9cc7d08f815e21841cc3
#
_cell.length_a   1.000
_cell.length_b   1.000
_cell.length_c   1.000
_cell.angle_alpha   90.00
_cell.angle_beta   90.00
_cell.angle_gamma   90.00
#
_symmetry.space_group_name_H-M   'P 1'
#
loop_
_entity.id
_entity.type
_entity.pdbx_description
1 polymer ?
#
loop_
_entity_poly.entity_id
_entity_poly.type
_entity_poly.pdbx_seq_one_letter_code
_entity_poly.pdbx_strand_id
1 'polypeptide(L)'
;ADVVVHFAAESHNDNSILAPEPFVRTNVVGTYRLLHVAGRYGIRYHHVSTDEVYGDLGLDEPRRFEPDDPYKPSSPYSSTKASSDLLVRAWHRTYGIRATISNCSNNYGPYQHVEKFIPRQITNVLCGIRPKLYGTGKNVRDWIHTEDHSRAVWDILTKGRIGETYLIGANGERSNIDVLCSILSAMGQPEDAFDWVRDRPGHDRRYSIDPATVSYTHLR
;
A
#
# COMPACT_ATOMS: atom_id res chain seq x y z
N ALA A 1 11.31 22.24 -9.88
CA ALA A 1 10.46 21.07 -10.11
C ALA A 1 9.02 21.52 -10.27
N ASP A 2 8.28 20.92 -11.18
CA ASP A 2 6.89 21.29 -11.48
C ASP A 2 5.91 20.45 -10.66
N VAL A 3 6.35 19.25 -10.26
CA VAL A 3 5.59 18.31 -9.44
C VAL A 3 6.50 17.54 -8.49
N VAL A 4 5.99 17.26 -7.29
CA VAL A 4 6.56 16.30 -6.33
C VAL A 4 5.66 15.08 -6.31
N VAL A 5 6.23 13.90 -6.58
CA VAL A 5 5.56 12.61 -6.40
C VAL A 5 6.20 11.94 -5.19
N HIS A 6 5.45 11.85 -4.10
CA HIS A 6 5.97 11.42 -2.81
C HIS A 6 5.72 9.93 -2.57
N PHE A 7 6.72 9.11 -2.92
CA PHE A 7 6.76 7.67 -2.61
C PHE A 7 7.47 7.35 -1.29
N ALA A 8 8.32 8.27 -0.80
CA ALA A 8 9.18 7.99 0.34
C ALA A 8 8.37 7.71 1.60
N ALA A 9 8.59 6.55 2.21
CA ALA A 9 7.94 6.14 3.45
C ALA A 9 8.72 5.01 4.14
N GLU A 10 8.60 4.93 5.45
CA GLU A 10 8.78 3.67 6.16
C GLU A 10 7.54 2.81 5.94
N SER A 11 7.68 1.54 5.53
CA SER A 11 6.56 0.76 5.01
C SER A 11 6.49 -0.72 5.42
N HIS A 12 7.32 -1.16 6.40
CA HIS A 12 7.30 -2.54 6.87
C HIS A 12 6.48 -2.67 8.16
N ASN A 13 5.34 -3.36 8.09
CA ASN A 13 4.41 -3.46 9.22
C ASN A 13 5.07 -3.99 10.50
N ASP A 14 5.82 -5.12 10.44
CA ASP A 14 6.45 -5.70 11.62
C ASP A 14 7.45 -4.73 12.25
N ASN A 15 8.24 -4.01 11.44
CA ASN A 15 9.14 -2.97 11.94
C ASN A 15 8.38 -1.83 12.61
N SER A 16 7.18 -1.47 12.11
CA SER A 16 6.36 -0.43 12.74
C SER A 16 5.86 -0.82 14.13
N ILE A 17 5.61 -2.12 14.35
CA ILE A 17 5.19 -2.64 15.65
C ILE A 17 6.36 -2.64 16.64
N LEU A 18 7.56 -3.00 16.16
CA LEU A 18 8.76 -3.07 17.00
C LEU A 18 9.35 -1.68 17.33
N ALA A 19 9.32 -0.77 16.36
CA ALA A 19 9.91 0.57 16.48
C ALA A 19 9.05 1.60 15.70
N PRO A 20 7.98 2.15 16.28
CA PRO A 20 7.07 3.05 15.58
C PRO A 20 7.62 4.47 15.31
N GLU A 21 8.60 4.94 16.08
CA GLU A 21 9.12 6.31 15.97
C GLU A 21 9.65 6.67 14.56
N PRO A 22 10.47 5.85 13.87
CA PRO A 22 10.90 6.13 12.51
C PRO A 22 9.74 6.34 11.54
N PHE A 23 8.64 5.60 11.73
CA PHE A 23 7.43 5.73 10.90
C PHE A 23 6.74 7.09 11.10
N VAL A 24 6.62 7.56 12.33
CA VAL A 24 6.08 8.89 12.62
C VAL A 24 6.97 9.98 12.01
N ARG A 25 8.28 9.88 12.19
CA ARG A 25 9.24 10.86 11.65
C ARG A 25 9.21 10.90 10.13
N THR A 26 9.28 9.75 9.47
CA THR A 26 9.34 9.68 8.00
C THR A 26 7.98 9.96 7.38
N ASN A 27 6.95 9.24 7.79
CA ASN A 27 5.65 9.30 7.11
C ASN A 27 4.88 10.58 7.45
N VAL A 28 4.86 11.00 8.71
CA VAL A 28 4.06 12.17 9.14
C VAL A 28 4.87 13.45 9.02
N VAL A 29 6.01 13.52 9.73
CA VAL A 29 6.83 14.76 9.74
C VAL A 29 7.48 14.99 8.37
N GLY A 30 7.92 13.94 7.67
CA GLY A 30 8.44 14.02 6.30
C GLY A 30 7.40 14.58 5.33
N THR A 31 6.17 14.06 5.37
CA THR A 31 5.05 14.58 4.56
C THR A 31 4.77 16.04 4.86
N TYR A 32 4.69 16.42 6.15
CA TYR A 32 4.53 17.81 6.54
C TYR A 32 5.61 18.74 5.93
N ARG A 33 6.87 18.32 5.99
CA ARG A 33 8.00 19.10 5.43
C ARG A 33 7.87 19.31 3.94
N LEU A 34 7.53 18.25 3.20
CA LEU A 34 7.33 18.33 1.74
C LEU A 34 6.13 19.20 1.37
N LEU A 35 5.01 19.08 2.09
CA LEU A 35 3.83 19.92 1.90
C LEU A 35 4.14 21.40 2.14
N HIS A 36 4.93 21.70 3.18
CA HIS A 36 5.36 23.07 3.46
C HIS A 36 6.18 23.66 2.31
N VAL A 37 7.13 22.89 1.76
CA VAL A 37 7.94 23.31 0.62
C VAL A 37 7.08 23.44 -0.65
N ALA A 38 6.22 22.43 -0.94
CA ALA A 38 5.34 22.47 -2.10
C ALA A 38 4.43 23.70 -2.07
N GLY A 39 3.83 23.99 -0.91
CA GLY A 39 3.01 25.19 -0.73
C GLY A 39 3.77 26.50 -0.93
N ARG A 40 4.98 26.61 -0.36
CA ARG A 40 5.82 27.79 -0.50
C ARG A 40 6.20 28.13 -1.95
N TYR A 41 6.40 27.11 -2.77
CA TYR A 41 6.87 27.29 -4.16
C TYR A 41 5.77 27.03 -5.21
N GLY A 42 4.51 26.80 -4.80
CA GLY A 42 3.41 26.54 -5.73
C GLY A 42 3.55 25.23 -6.54
N ILE A 43 4.32 24.26 -6.02
CA ILE A 43 4.60 23.00 -6.69
C ILE A 43 3.40 22.06 -6.55
N ARG A 44 3.01 21.38 -7.64
CA ARG A 44 2.01 20.31 -7.59
C ARG A 44 2.51 19.14 -6.76
N TYR A 45 1.62 18.53 -5.97
CA TYR A 45 1.98 17.46 -5.05
C TYR A 45 1.11 16.21 -5.28
N HIS A 46 1.71 15.05 -5.42
CA HIS A 46 1.01 13.78 -5.42
C HIS A 46 1.52 12.91 -4.28
N HIS A 47 0.61 12.46 -3.42
CA HIS A 47 0.92 11.60 -2.28
C HIS A 47 0.56 10.15 -2.59
N VAL A 48 1.56 9.26 -2.56
CA VAL A 48 1.33 7.82 -2.68
C VAL A 48 1.14 7.22 -1.30
N SER A 49 -0.05 6.67 -1.06
CA SER A 49 -0.47 6.05 0.20
C SER A 49 -0.84 4.58 -0.02
N THR A 50 -1.60 4.00 0.89
CA THR A 50 -1.93 2.57 0.95
C THR A 50 -3.41 2.36 1.25
N ASP A 51 -3.98 1.26 0.79
CA ASP A 51 -5.33 0.80 1.15
C ASP A 51 -5.45 0.43 2.63
N GLU A 52 -4.34 0.13 3.32
CA GLU A 52 -4.32 -0.19 4.74
C GLU A 52 -4.85 0.93 5.65
N VAL A 53 -4.98 2.16 5.14
CA VAL A 53 -5.56 3.30 5.89
C VAL A 53 -7.05 3.10 6.20
N TYR A 54 -7.75 2.32 5.38
CA TYR A 54 -9.18 2.04 5.56
C TYR A 54 -9.45 0.97 6.63
N GLY A 55 -8.45 0.13 6.93
CA GLY A 55 -8.54 -0.93 7.95
C GLY A 55 -8.97 -2.27 7.40
N ASP A 56 -9.62 -3.08 8.24
CA ASP A 56 -9.88 -4.49 8.02
C ASP A 56 -11.32 -4.76 7.53
N LEU A 57 -11.45 -5.66 6.57
CA LEU A 57 -12.72 -6.26 6.14
C LEU A 57 -12.80 -7.73 6.57
N GLY A 58 -14.03 -8.23 6.77
CA GLY A 58 -14.26 -9.67 6.93
C GLY A 58 -13.86 -10.44 5.67
N LEU A 59 -13.41 -11.70 5.82
CA LEU A 59 -13.03 -12.53 4.67
C LEU A 59 -14.18 -12.75 3.70
N ASP A 60 -15.40 -12.92 4.22
CA ASP A 60 -16.63 -13.18 3.46
C ASP A 60 -17.45 -11.91 3.20
N GLU A 61 -16.94 -10.74 3.58
CA GLU A 61 -17.64 -9.47 3.41
C GLU A 61 -17.51 -9.02 1.93
N PRO A 62 -18.63 -8.83 1.19
CA PRO A 62 -18.56 -8.48 -0.23
C PRO A 62 -18.15 -7.02 -0.49
N ARG A 63 -18.12 -6.21 0.55
CA ARG A 63 -17.80 -4.77 0.47
C ARG A 63 -16.37 -4.55 0.00
N ARG A 64 -16.20 -3.43 -0.71
CA ARG A 64 -14.90 -2.80 -1.01
C ARG A 64 -14.90 -1.39 -0.45
N PHE A 65 -13.72 -0.90 -0.08
CA PHE A 65 -13.58 0.49 0.35
C PHE A 65 -13.66 1.45 -0.83
N GLU A 66 -14.30 2.57 -0.59
CA GLU A 66 -14.41 3.72 -1.50
C GLU A 66 -13.53 4.88 -1.01
N PRO A 67 -13.18 5.88 -1.87
CA PRO A 67 -12.28 6.96 -1.51
C PRO A 67 -12.69 7.78 -0.29
N ASP A 68 -14.00 7.90 -0.05
CA ASP A 68 -14.59 8.69 1.04
C ASP A 68 -14.90 7.88 2.30
N ASP A 69 -14.55 6.59 2.31
CA ASP A 69 -14.70 5.76 3.50
C ASP A 69 -13.84 6.28 4.67
N PRO A 70 -14.33 6.13 5.91
CA PRO A 70 -13.57 6.55 7.07
C PRO A 70 -12.32 5.70 7.27
N TYR A 71 -11.20 6.35 7.57
CA TYR A 71 -9.96 5.67 7.90
C TYR A 71 -10.04 4.97 9.26
N LYS A 72 -9.66 3.70 9.32
CA LYS A 72 -9.63 2.84 10.52
C LYS A 72 -8.38 1.97 10.57
N PRO A 73 -7.18 2.57 10.53
CA PRO A 73 -5.92 1.85 10.43
C PRO A 73 -5.68 0.94 11.64
N SER A 74 -5.11 -0.24 11.44
CA SER A 74 -4.89 -1.27 12.47
C SER A 74 -3.44 -1.36 12.97
N SER A 75 -2.49 -0.74 12.28
CA SER A 75 -1.06 -0.80 12.61
C SER A 75 -0.44 0.59 12.78
N PRO A 76 0.72 0.73 13.46
CA PRO A 76 1.44 1.99 13.50
C PRO A 76 1.81 2.51 12.10
N TYR A 77 2.20 1.62 11.17
CA TYR A 77 2.43 1.98 9.77
C TYR A 77 1.19 2.60 9.12
N SER A 78 0.08 1.88 9.09
CA SER A 78 -1.16 2.36 8.45
C SER A 78 -1.70 3.63 9.13
N SER A 79 -1.53 3.76 10.45
CA SER A 79 -1.89 4.98 11.19
C SER A 79 -1.05 6.19 10.77
N THR A 80 0.25 6.02 10.54
CA THR A 80 1.11 7.10 10.05
C THR A 80 0.80 7.48 8.61
N LYS A 81 0.42 6.52 7.76
CA LYS A 81 -0.04 6.79 6.40
C LYS A 81 -1.39 7.52 6.38
N ALA A 82 -2.36 7.09 7.19
CA ALA A 82 -3.63 7.79 7.37
C ALA A 82 -3.42 9.24 7.84
N SER A 83 -2.51 9.45 8.80
CA SER A 83 -2.15 10.79 9.26
C SER A 83 -1.55 11.65 8.14
N SER A 84 -0.74 11.06 7.28
CA SER A 84 -0.15 11.74 6.12
C SER A 84 -1.22 12.16 5.11
N ASP A 85 -2.16 11.27 4.80
CA ASP A 85 -3.28 11.56 3.89
C ASP A 85 -4.14 12.73 4.44
N LEU A 86 -4.42 12.71 5.75
CA LEU A 86 -5.17 13.80 6.41
C LEU A 86 -4.40 15.13 6.35
N LEU A 87 -3.08 15.11 6.50
CA LEU A 87 -2.25 16.32 6.31
C LEU A 87 -2.38 16.84 4.86
N VAL A 88 -2.29 15.98 3.85
CA VAL A 88 -2.42 16.40 2.45
C VAL A 88 -3.79 17.02 2.19
N ARG A 89 -4.88 16.39 2.65
CA ARG A 89 -6.24 16.92 2.54
C ARG A 89 -6.39 18.27 3.24
N ALA A 90 -5.84 18.42 4.46
CA ALA A 90 -5.85 19.67 5.21
C ALA A 90 -5.08 20.78 4.49
N TRP A 91 -3.89 20.49 3.96
CA TRP A 91 -3.09 21.47 3.23
C TRP A 91 -3.77 21.91 1.93
N HIS A 92 -4.38 20.96 1.20
CA HIS A 92 -5.19 21.30 0.03
C HIS A 92 -6.31 22.27 0.41
N ARG A 93 -7.11 21.93 1.43
CA ARG A 93 -8.28 22.73 1.83
C ARG A 93 -7.92 24.08 2.44
N THR A 94 -6.85 24.14 3.25
CA THR A 94 -6.50 25.35 4.03
C THR A 94 -5.60 26.29 3.24
N TYR A 95 -4.63 25.75 2.51
CA TYR A 95 -3.61 26.54 1.82
C TYR A 95 -3.69 26.47 0.31
N GLY A 96 -4.67 25.78 -0.27
CA GLY A 96 -4.87 25.69 -1.71
C GLY A 96 -3.79 24.92 -2.47
N ILE A 97 -3.02 24.04 -1.79
CA ILE A 97 -2.00 23.25 -2.48
C ILE A 97 -2.66 22.36 -3.52
N ARG A 98 -2.10 22.33 -4.71
CA ARG A 98 -2.55 21.49 -5.82
C ARG A 98 -2.17 20.02 -5.59
N ALA A 99 -2.86 19.35 -4.68
CA ALA A 99 -2.55 17.99 -4.26
C ALA A 99 -3.53 16.96 -4.82
N THR A 100 -3.04 15.71 -5.00
CA THR A 100 -3.82 14.49 -5.22
C THR A 100 -3.26 13.38 -4.34
N ILE A 101 -4.10 12.40 -3.97
CA ILE A 101 -3.70 11.24 -3.16
C ILE A 101 -4.01 9.98 -3.97
N SER A 102 -3.18 8.96 -3.86
CA SER A 102 -3.52 7.59 -4.27
C SER A 102 -3.33 6.62 -3.11
N ASN A 103 -4.35 5.79 -2.86
CA ASN A 103 -4.26 4.64 -1.94
C ASN A 103 -4.17 3.38 -2.80
N CYS A 104 -3.02 2.72 -2.79
CA CYS A 104 -2.78 1.55 -3.62
C CYS A 104 -2.85 0.25 -2.83
N SER A 105 -3.23 -0.82 -3.53
CA SER A 105 -3.14 -2.19 -3.05
C SER A 105 -1.70 -2.71 -3.05
N ASN A 106 -1.50 -4.00 -2.73
CA ASN A 106 -0.17 -4.58 -2.59
C ASN A 106 0.57 -4.63 -3.92
N ASN A 107 1.63 -3.87 -4.03
CA ASN A 107 2.49 -3.87 -5.21
C ASN A 107 3.42 -5.08 -5.23
N TYR A 108 3.66 -5.62 -6.43
CA TYR A 108 4.72 -6.61 -6.68
C TYR A 108 5.38 -6.34 -8.03
N GLY A 109 6.61 -6.80 -8.20
CA GLY A 109 7.33 -6.67 -9.47
C GLY A 109 8.84 -6.81 -9.31
N PRO A 110 9.58 -6.69 -10.41
CA PRO A 110 11.05 -6.74 -10.41
C PRO A 110 11.65 -5.71 -9.45
N TYR A 111 12.77 -6.09 -8.81
CA TYR A 111 13.54 -5.25 -7.89
C TYR A 111 12.81 -4.85 -6.60
N GLN A 112 11.66 -5.45 -6.28
CA GLN A 112 10.99 -5.22 -5.01
C GLN A 112 11.91 -5.57 -3.85
N HIS A 113 11.93 -4.72 -2.81
CA HIS A 113 12.79 -4.92 -1.64
C HIS A 113 12.53 -6.27 -0.96
N VAL A 114 13.60 -6.98 -0.63
CA VAL A 114 13.59 -8.36 -0.09
C VAL A 114 12.81 -8.53 1.22
N GLU A 115 12.54 -7.47 1.97
CA GLU A 115 11.70 -7.52 3.17
C GLU A 115 10.21 -7.80 2.88
N LYS A 116 9.74 -7.53 1.65
CA LYS A 116 8.34 -7.70 1.27
C LYS A 116 7.99 -9.17 1.02
N PHE A 117 6.70 -9.50 1.16
CA PHE A 117 6.23 -10.88 1.21
C PHE A 117 6.74 -11.74 0.03
N ILE A 118 6.44 -11.35 -1.21
CA ILE A 118 6.82 -12.14 -2.40
C ILE A 118 8.33 -12.31 -2.52
N PRO A 119 9.16 -11.24 -2.58
CA PRO A 119 10.61 -11.42 -2.75
C PRO A 119 11.26 -12.12 -1.57
N ARG A 120 10.74 -11.95 -0.34
CA ARG A 120 11.25 -12.66 0.83
C ARG A 120 11.06 -14.16 0.72
N GLN A 121 9.88 -14.62 0.28
CA GLN A 121 9.64 -16.05 0.11
C GLN A 121 10.51 -16.64 -1.00
N ILE A 122 10.64 -15.94 -2.12
CA ILE A 122 11.53 -16.34 -3.23
C ILE A 122 12.98 -16.46 -2.75
N THR A 123 13.50 -15.44 -2.07
CA THR A 123 14.89 -15.44 -1.59
C THR A 123 15.12 -16.51 -0.51
N ASN A 124 14.14 -16.76 0.37
CA ASN A 124 14.21 -17.83 1.33
C ASN A 124 14.40 -19.19 0.61
N VAL A 125 13.56 -19.50 -0.36
CA VAL A 125 13.66 -20.74 -1.15
C VAL A 125 15.03 -20.85 -1.84
N LEU A 126 15.50 -19.78 -2.48
CA LEU A 126 16.82 -19.75 -3.14
C LEU A 126 17.98 -19.99 -2.17
N CYS A 127 17.84 -19.58 -0.91
CA CYS A 127 18.82 -19.77 0.14
C CYS A 127 18.65 -21.08 0.91
N GLY A 128 17.73 -21.97 0.51
CA GLY A 128 17.43 -23.20 1.23
C GLY A 128 16.75 -23.01 2.57
N ILE A 129 16.15 -21.82 2.81
CA ILE A 129 15.41 -21.49 4.02
C ILE A 129 13.92 -21.76 3.75
N ARG A 130 13.25 -22.47 4.66
CA ARG A 130 11.80 -22.69 4.52
C ARG A 130 11.05 -21.36 4.65
N PRO A 131 10.18 -21.00 3.69
CA PRO A 131 9.26 -19.88 3.82
C PRO A 131 8.43 -19.93 5.09
N LYS A 132 8.01 -18.78 5.60
CA LYS A 132 7.18 -18.67 6.81
C LYS A 132 5.85 -18.03 6.49
N LEU A 133 4.77 -18.64 6.98
CA LEU A 133 3.40 -18.16 6.79
C LEU A 133 2.74 -17.86 8.13
N TYR A 134 2.23 -16.63 8.28
CA TYR A 134 1.59 -16.18 9.51
C TYR A 134 0.19 -16.75 9.70
N GLY A 135 -0.11 -17.17 10.94
CA GLY A 135 -1.44 -17.57 11.39
C GLY A 135 -2.04 -18.69 10.53
N THR A 136 -3.16 -18.43 9.88
CA THR A 136 -3.84 -19.41 8.98
C THR A 136 -3.49 -19.23 7.50
N GLY A 137 -2.73 -18.20 7.16
CA GLY A 137 -2.43 -17.84 5.78
C GLY A 137 -3.62 -17.34 4.95
N LYS A 138 -4.81 -17.23 5.53
CA LYS A 138 -6.06 -16.84 4.84
C LYS A 138 -6.24 -15.34 4.65
N ASN A 139 -5.29 -14.53 5.14
CA ASN A 139 -5.34 -13.08 4.92
C ASN A 139 -5.31 -12.78 3.43
N VAL A 140 -6.28 -12.01 2.95
CA VAL A 140 -6.47 -11.67 1.55
C VAL A 140 -5.89 -10.30 1.24
N ARG A 141 -5.18 -10.20 0.12
CA ARG A 141 -4.63 -8.94 -0.43
C ARG A 141 -4.98 -8.84 -1.91
N ASP A 142 -5.21 -7.62 -2.38
CA ASP A 142 -5.26 -7.32 -3.79
C ASP A 142 -3.84 -7.04 -4.28
N TRP A 143 -3.41 -7.69 -5.36
CA TRP A 143 -2.04 -7.63 -5.87
C TRP A 143 -2.00 -6.93 -7.21
N ILE A 144 -1.22 -5.85 -7.30
CA ILE A 144 -1.03 -5.06 -8.51
C ILE A 144 0.43 -5.05 -8.96
N HIS A 145 0.68 -5.21 -10.26
CA HIS A 145 2.03 -5.08 -10.79
C HIS A 145 2.51 -3.63 -10.76
N THR A 146 3.79 -3.42 -10.44
CA THR A 146 4.37 -2.05 -10.30
C THR A 146 4.26 -1.20 -11.57
N GLU A 147 4.27 -1.80 -12.76
CA GLU A 147 4.06 -1.07 -14.02
C GLU A 147 2.65 -0.50 -14.11
N ASP A 148 1.64 -1.29 -13.72
CA ASP A 148 0.25 -0.84 -13.73
C ASP A 148 0.01 0.24 -12.68
N HIS A 149 0.58 0.08 -11.49
CA HIS A 149 0.56 1.12 -10.47
C HIS A 149 1.23 2.42 -10.96
N SER A 150 2.40 2.32 -11.58
CA SER A 150 3.13 3.50 -12.09
C SER A 150 2.37 4.18 -13.22
N ARG A 151 1.69 3.42 -14.09
CA ARG A 151 0.81 3.95 -15.13
C ARG A 151 -0.39 4.70 -14.53
N ALA A 152 -1.01 4.12 -13.48
CA ALA A 152 -2.10 4.77 -12.76
C ALA A 152 -1.64 6.10 -12.14
N VAL A 153 -0.50 6.12 -11.48
CA VAL A 153 0.08 7.37 -10.93
C VAL A 153 0.32 8.40 -12.03
N TRP A 154 0.85 7.99 -13.19
CA TRP A 154 1.05 8.88 -14.33
C TRP A 154 -0.26 9.47 -14.86
N ASP A 155 -1.30 8.68 -14.96
CA ASP A 155 -2.62 9.15 -15.39
C ASP A 155 -3.24 10.13 -14.37
N ILE A 156 -3.09 9.87 -13.07
CA ILE A 156 -3.50 10.81 -12.02
C ILE A 156 -2.73 12.13 -12.14
N LEU A 157 -1.44 12.08 -12.43
CA LEU A 157 -0.61 13.27 -12.61
C LEU A 157 -1.03 14.09 -13.86
N THR A 158 -1.45 13.43 -14.92
CA THR A 158 -1.74 14.10 -16.20
C THR A 158 -3.21 14.48 -16.38
N LYS A 159 -4.13 13.66 -15.83
CA LYS A 159 -5.58 13.76 -16.06
C LYS A 159 -6.39 13.92 -14.77
N GLY A 160 -5.79 13.58 -13.60
CA GLY A 160 -6.50 13.58 -12.32
C GLY A 160 -6.93 14.97 -11.85
N ARG A 161 -8.07 15.03 -11.16
CA ARG A 161 -8.60 16.26 -10.56
C ARG A 161 -7.86 16.57 -9.26
N ILE A 162 -7.50 17.82 -9.09
CA ILE A 162 -6.87 18.33 -7.86
C ILE A 162 -7.86 18.22 -6.69
N GLY A 163 -7.35 17.76 -5.54
CA GLY A 163 -8.13 17.56 -4.33
C GLY A 163 -8.66 16.13 -4.14
N GLU A 164 -8.66 15.32 -5.22
CA GLU A 164 -9.25 13.98 -5.19
C GLU A 164 -8.29 12.92 -4.65
N THR A 165 -8.90 11.85 -4.10
CA THR A 165 -8.25 10.61 -3.71
C THR A 165 -8.61 9.50 -4.69
N TYR A 166 -7.62 8.73 -5.13
CA TYR A 166 -7.76 7.66 -6.13
C TYR A 166 -7.38 6.31 -5.51
N LEU A 167 -8.22 5.30 -5.69
CA LEU A 167 -7.93 3.93 -5.27
C LEU A 167 -7.32 3.15 -6.42
N ILE A 168 -6.10 2.64 -6.24
CA ILE A 168 -5.36 1.91 -7.27
C ILE A 168 -5.28 0.43 -6.87
N GLY A 169 -6.15 -0.40 -7.46
CA GLY A 169 -6.21 -1.85 -7.27
C GLY A 169 -6.33 -2.58 -8.61
N ALA A 170 -6.08 -3.87 -8.60
CA ALA A 170 -6.11 -4.71 -9.81
C ALA A 170 -7.26 -5.72 -9.84
N ASN A 171 -8.11 -5.78 -8.82
CA ASN A 171 -9.09 -6.86 -8.61
C ASN A 171 -8.43 -8.26 -8.57
N GLY A 172 -7.17 -8.31 -8.14
CA GLY A 172 -6.31 -9.49 -8.05
C GLY A 172 -6.26 -10.08 -6.65
N GLU A 173 -7.40 -10.15 -5.95
CA GLU A 173 -7.45 -10.65 -4.57
C GLU A 173 -6.97 -12.11 -4.49
N ARG A 174 -6.00 -12.35 -3.61
CA ARG A 174 -5.43 -13.68 -3.31
C ARG A 174 -5.14 -13.80 -1.83
N SER A 175 -5.34 -14.99 -1.28
CA SER A 175 -4.86 -15.28 0.08
C SER A 175 -3.34 -15.40 0.13
N ASN A 176 -2.74 -15.14 1.28
CA ASN A 176 -1.29 -15.27 1.44
C ASN A 176 -0.82 -16.71 1.18
N ILE A 177 -1.63 -17.72 1.54
CA ILE A 177 -1.30 -19.12 1.27
C ILE A 177 -1.32 -19.41 -0.24
N ASP A 178 -2.31 -18.90 -1.00
CA ASP A 178 -2.37 -19.12 -2.46
C ASP A 178 -1.17 -18.49 -3.16
N VAL A 179 -0.77 -17.29 -2.73
CA VAL A 179 0.44 -16.63 -3.27
C VAL A 179 1.70 -17.44 -2.94
N LEU A 180 1.83 -17.94 -1.70
CA LEU A 180 2.98 -18.75 -1.31
C LEU A 180 3.02 -20.06 -2.10
N CYS A 181 1.91 -20.79 -2.22
CA CYS A 181 1.83 -22.02 -3.04
C CYS A 181 2.19 -21.75 -4.51
N SER A 182 1.75 -20.62 -5.06
CA SER A 182 2.12 -20.22 -6.42
C SER A 182 3.63 -19.98 -6.57
N ILE A 183 4.28 -19.37 -5.57
CA ILE A 183 5.74 -19.18 -5.53
C ILE A 183 6.46 -20.53 -5.45
N LEU A 184 6.04 -21.41 -4.53
CA LEU A 184 6.65 -22.73 -4.35
C LEU A 184 6.54 -23.56 -5.61
N SER A 185 5.35 -23.61 -6.22
CA SER A 185 5.12 -24.31 -7.50
C SER A 185 6.01 -23.78 -8.62
N ALA A 186 6.09 -22.45 -8.79
CA ALA A 186 6.95 -21.82 -9.80
C ALA A 186 8.45 -22.10 -9.60
N MET A 187 8.86 -22.38 -8.36
CA MET A 187 10.23 -22.71 -7.99
C MET A 187 10.49 -24.22 -7.91
N GLY A 188 9.54 -25.07 -8.32
CA GLY A 188 9.67 -26.53 -8.29
C GLY A 188 9.73 -27.12 -6.89
N GLN A 189 9.16 -26.44 -5.90
CA GLN A 189 9.09 -26.91 -4.52
C GLN A 189 7.74 -27.56 -4.21
N PRO A 190 7.68 -28.50 -3.24
CA PRO A 190 6.41 -29.02 -2.74
C PRO A 190 5.52 -27.90 -2.18
N GLU A 191 4.20 -28.02 -2.33
CA GLU A 191 3.22 -27.01 -1.88
C GLU A 191 3.22 -26.81 -0.35
N ASP A 192 3.70 -27.80 0.42
CA ASP A 192 3.84 -27.77 1.87
C ASP A 192 5.26 -27.39 2.36
N ALA A 193 6.14 -26.95 1.46
CA ALA A 193 7.53 -26.62 1.78
C ALA A 193 7.66 -25.28 2.51
N PHE A 194 6.83 -25.03 3.54
CA PHE A 194 6.87 -23.84 4.39
C PHE A 194 6.55 -24.19 5.85
N ASP A 195 6.79 -23.22 6.74
CA ASP A 195 6.52 -23.36 8.18
C ASP A 195 5.41 -22.38 8.60
N TRP A 196 4.46 -22.87 9.40
CA TRP A 196 3.49 -22.03 10.09
C TRP A 196 4.15 -21.30 11.25
N VAL A 197 3.88 -19.99 11.37
CA VAL A 197 4.36 -19.19 12.48
C VAL A 197 3.20 -18.45 13.15
N ARG A 198 3.42 -18.02 14.40
CA ARG A 198 2.41 -17.23 15.12
C ARG A 198 2.05 -15.97 14.35
N ASP A 199 0.77 -15.64 14.32
CA ASP A 199 0.29 -14.43 13.68
C ASP A 199 0.77 -13.17 14.42
N ARG A 200 0.90 -12.07 13.66
CA ARG A 200 1.31 -10.77 14.21
C ARG A 200 0.12 -10.02 14.81
N PRO A 201 0.30 -9.16 15.82
CA PRO A 201 -0.73 -8.26 16.30
C PRO A 201 -1.23 -7.32 15.19
N GLY A 202 -2.54 -7.04 15.18
CA GLY A 202 -3.12 -6.11 14.22
C GLY A 202 -3.02 -6.56 12.75
N HIS A 203 -3.00 -7.87 12.51
CA HIS A 203 -2.93 -8.40 11.15
C HIS A 203 -4.33 -8.41 10.51
N ASP A 204 -4.60 -7.43 9.66
CA ASP A 204 -5.86 -7.32 8.95
C ASP A 204 -6.14 -8.55 8.07
N ARG A 205 -7.40 -8.98 8.08
CA ARG A 205 -7.84 -10.20 7.38
C ARG A 205 -7.93 -9.98 5.88
N ARG A 206 -8.52 -8.85 5.45
CA ARG A 206 -8.71 -8.57 4.02
C ARG A 206 -8.61 -7.08 3.75
N TYR A 207 -7.85 -6.74 2.69
CA TYR A 207 -7.88 -5.43 2.05
C TYR A 207 -8.56 -5.57 0.70
N SER A 208 -9.52 -4.72 0.43
CA SER A 208 -10.19 -4.64 -0.86
C SER A 208 -10.70 -3.22 -1.09
N ILE A 209 -10.28 -2.64 -2.18
CA ILE A 209 -10.64 -1.28 -2.60
C ILE A 209 -11.37 -1.32 -3.93
N ASP A 210 -12.24 -0.35 -4.19
CA ASP A 210 -12.89 -0.20 -5.49
C ASP A 210 -12.05 0.70 -6.41
N PRO A 211 -11.38 0.15 -7.43
CA PRO A 211 -10.56 0.91 -8.36
C PRO A 211 -11.38 1.64 -9.44
N ALA A 212 -12.71 1.72 -9.32
CA ALA A 212 -13.58 2.26 -10.36
C ALA A 212 -13.21 3.71 -10.74
N THR A 213 -12.79 4.54 -9.77
CA THR A 213 -12.37 5.93 -10.05
C THR A 213 -11.14 6.03 -10.95
N VAL A 214 -10.25 5.04 -10.91
CA VAL A 214 -9.07 4.95 -11.79
C VAL A 214 -9.45 4.31 -13.12
N SER A 215 -10.34 3.30 -13.11
CA SER A 215 -10.84 2.64 -14.33
C SER A 215 -11.59 3.59 -15.26
N TYR A 216 -12.33 4.57 -14.73
CA TYR A 216 -13.00 5.60 -15.53
C TYR A 216 -12.05 6.60 -16.19
N THR A 217 -10.79 6.69 -15.77
CA THR A 217 -9.78 7.57 -16.38
C THR A 217 -8.96 6.91 -17.49
N HIS A 218 -9.43 5.76 -18.04
CA HIS A 218 -8.81 5.05 -19.18
C HIS A 218 -7.51 4.30 -18.86
N LEU A 219 -7.48 3.57 -17.75
CA LEU A 219 -6.48 2.53 -17.52
C LEU A 219 -7.01 1.17 -18.03
N ARG A 220 -6.99 0.98 -19.34
CA ARG A 220 -7.07 -0.31 -20.01
C ARG A 220 -5.97 -0.42 -21.03
#